data_2838ab36ed4401c7fa5c6c48bdd06a45
#
_entry.id   2838ab36ed4401c7fa5c6c48bdd06a45
#
_cell.length_a   1.000
_cell.length_b   1.000
_cell.length_c   1.000
_cell.angle_alpha   90.00
_cell.angle_beta   90.00
_cell.angle_gamma   90.00
#
_symmetry.space_group_name_H-M   'P 1'
#
loop_
_entity.id
_entity.type
_entity.pdbx_description
1 polymer ?
#
loop_
_entity_poly.entity_id
_entity_poly.type
_entity_poly.pdbx_seq_one_letter_code
_entity_poly.pdbx_strand_id
1 'polypeptide(L)'
;LGKARIVVTNYHAFQRRETLDLAKGTRDLLQGRGPALETVETDGQMLQRVMPELMSLKNVLVLNDEAHHCYRERTQSDEEKLAGDELEEARKNNEAARVWINGIEAVKRSGIGSGTVIDLSATPFFLRGSGYAEGTLFHWTVNDFSLMDAIECGIVKLPRVPVADNVPGGDMPKFRNLWEHIRTRMPKKGRGKAGGLDPLALPAELQTALDALYGHYAQTFALWEQERIETPPVFIVVCNNTSTSKLVYDYIGGFEHQDGDRTILHNGRLALFRNYDEHGNRLARPRTLLIDSEQLESGDALDANFRDMAGDEIERFRRELRERGDMAAAENITDQDLLREVMNTVGKVGRLGEPVRCVVSVAMLTEGWDCNTVTHILGVRAFGTQLLCEQVVGRALRRQSYDLNDDGLFDVEYADVLGIPFDFTAQPVVAPPKKPNRAIHVQAVRPHRDHLEIAFPRVVGYRVELPPTRLSARFNADSTLELNLFLDGPATTENRGLI
;
A
#
# COMPACT_ATOMS: atom_id res chain seq x y z
N LEU A 1 28.76 7.98 3.70
CA LEU A 1 27.39 8.56 3.62
C LEU A 1 27.34 10.03 4.08
N GLY A 2 28.23 10.53 4.93
CA GLY A 2 28.20 11.90 5.48
C GLY A 2 28.25 13.07 4.48
N LYS A 3 28.40 12.80 3.18
CA LYS A 3 28.34 13.81 2.10
C LYS A 3 27.21 13.56 1.09
N ALA A 4 26.43 12.49 1.26
CA ALA A 4 25.31 12.20 0.37
C ALA A 4 24.11 13.07 0.76
N ARG A 5 23.46 13.68 -0.25
CA ARG A 5 22.18 14.36 -0.07
C ARG A 5 21.09 13.43 -0.56
N ILE A 6 20.06 13.26 0.24
CA ILE A 6 18.93 12.37 -0.05
C ILE A 6 17.66 13.22 -0.02
N VAL A 7 16.88 13.15 -1.09
CA VAL A 7 15.53 13.73 -1.16
C VAL A 7 14.56 12.57 -1.33
N VAL A 8 13.59 12.48 -0.44
CA VAL A 8 12.48 11.52 -0.52
C VAL A 8 11.24 12.32 -0.92
N THR A 9 10.58 11.91 -2.00
CA THR A 9 9.39 12.59 -2.51
C THR A 9 8.45 11.58 -3.15
N ASN A 10 7.19 11.96 -3.34
CA ASN A 10 6.24 11.17 -4.10
C ASN A 10 6.02 11.74 -5.50
N TYR A 11 5.42 10.97 -6.41
CA TYR A 11 5.21 11.37 -7.78
C TYR A 11 4.27 12.59 -7.93
N HIS A 12 3.33 12.80 -7.01
CA HIS A 12 2.43 13.97 -7.03
C HIS A 12 3.19 15.30 -6.94
N ALA A 13 4.36 15.29 -6.30
CA ALA A 13 5.20 16.49 -6.23
C ALA A 13 5.65 16.96 -7.61
N PHE A 14 5.75 16.07 -8.61
CA PHE A 14 6.09 16.39 -9.99
C PHE A 14 4.92 16.91 -10.83
N GLN A 15 3.71 16.96 -10.27
CA GLN A 15 2.60 17.62 -10.92
C GLN A 15 2.90 19.12 -11.05
N ARG A 16 2.88 19.62 -12.28
CA ARG A 16 3.14 21.02 -12.56
C ARG A 16 2.04 21.90 -11.98
N ARG A 17 2.43 23.01 -11.39
CA ARG A 17 1.52 23.99 -10.80
C ARG A 17 1.38 25.19 -11.72
N GLU A 18 0.26 25.90 -11.61
CA GLU A 18 0.13 27.23 -12.20
C GLU A 18 1.06 28.19 -11.44
N THR A 19 1.96 28.86 -12.17
CA THR A 19 2.99 29.75 -11.58
C THR A 19 2.50 31.16 -11.35
N LEU A 20 1.41 31.54 -12.01
CA LEU A 20 0.87 32.92 -11.94
C LEU A 20 -0.61 32.85 -11.58
N ASP A 21 -0.91 33.15 -10.32
CA ASP A 21 -2.26 33.45 -9.89
C ASP A 21 -2.58 34.94 -10.29
N LEU A 22 -2.72 35.14 -11.60
CA LEU A 22 -3.04 36.45 -12.15
C LEU A 22 -4.53 36.75 -12.01
N ALA A 23 -4.87 37.82 -11.35
CA ALA A 23 -6.23 38.34 -11.41
C ALA A 23 -6.68 38.45 -12.89
N LYS A 24 -7.95 38.18 -13.16
CA LYS A 24 -8.50 38.08 -14.53
C LYS A 24 -8.13 39.27 -15.41
N GLY A 25 -8.20 40.52 -14.87
CA GLY A 25 -7.84 41.72 -15.59
C GLY A 25 -6.36 41.82 -15.95
N THR A 26 -5.47 41.35 -15.09
CA THR A 26 -4.02 41.30 -15.37
C THR A 26 -3.69 40.24 -16.43
N ARG A 27 -4.37 39.10 -16.39
CA ARG A 27 -4.24 38.05 -17.40
C ARG A 27 -4.68 38.56 -18.77
N ASP A 28 -5.84 39.21 -18.84
CA ASP A 28 -6.39 39.77 -20.06
C ASP A 28 -5.47 40.86 -20.64
N LEU A 29 -4.86 41.69 -19.78
CA LEU A 29 -3.92 42.75 -20.18
C LEU A 29 -2.63 42.16 -20.76
N LEU A 30 -2.05 41.15 -20.13
CA LEU A 30 -0.80 40.51 -20.56
C LEU A 30 -1.00 39.64 -21.81
N GLN A 31 -2.15 39.02 -21.95
CA GLN A 31 -2.48 38.16 -23.08
C GLN A 31 -2.81 39.01 -24.34
N GLY A 32 -3.45 40.14 -24.17
CA GLY A 32 -3.87 40.98 -25.26
C GLY A 32 -4.74 40.24 -26.27
N ARG A 33 -4.33 40.27 -27.58
CA ARG A 33 -4.92 39.46 -28.66
C ARG A 33 -4.10 38.21 -29.01
N GLY A 34 -3.12 37.87 -28.19
CA GLY A 34 -2.22 36.74 -28.39
C GLY A 34 -2.80 35.40 -27.93
N PRO A 35 -2.07 34.29 -28.10
CA PRO A 35 -2.45 33.00 -27.58
C PRO A 35 -2.51 33.02 -26.04
N ALA A 36 -3.23 32.05 -25.45
CA ALA A 36 -3.34 31.94 -23.99
C ALA A 36 -1.96 31.92 -23.34
N LEU A 37 -1.78 32.73 -22.27
CA LEU A 37 -0.54 32.74 -21.52
C LEU A 37 -0.37 31.35 -20.82
N GLU A 38 0.72 30.68 -21.15
CA GLU A 38 1.12 29.50 -20.42
C GLU A 38 1.63 29.89 -19.04
N THR A 39 0.84 29.59 -18.01
CA THR A 39 1.14 29.93 -16.62
C THR A 39 1.64 28.71 -15.84
N VAL A 40 1.94 27.62 -16.53
CA VAL A 40 2.35 26.35 -15.93
C VAL A 40 3.87 26.32 -15.71
N GLU A 41 4.30 25.74 -14.59
CA GLU A 41 5.72 25.56 -14.27
C GLU A 41 6.49 24.89 -15.41
N THR A 42 7.69 25.38 -15.68
CA THR A 42 8.68 24.68 -16.50
C THR A 42 9.29 23.50 -15.74
N ASP A 43 9.93 22.56 -16.44
CA ASP A 43 10.66 21.44 -15.80
C ASP A 43 11.66 21.94 -14.74
N GLY A 44 12.41 22.99 -15.05
CA GLY A 44 13.38 23.57 -14.11
C GLY A 44 12.75 24.14 -12.84
N GLN A 45 11.64 24.86 -12.96
CA GLN A 45 10.90 25.39 -11.82
C GLN A 45 10.30 24.28 -10.96
N MET A 46 9.73 23.26 -11.59
CA MET A 46 9.19 22.08 -10.91
C MET A 46 10.31 21.36 -10.12
N LEU A 47 11.44 21.09 -10.75
CA LEU A 47 12.57 20.44 -10.09
C LEU A 47 13.16 21.28 -8.96
N GLN A 48 13.26 22.61 -9.15
CA GLN A 48 13.71 23.53 -8.09
C GLN A 48 12.78 23.50 -6.88
N ARG A 49 11.49 23.29 -7.08
CA ARG A 49 10.50 23.16 -5.99
C ARG A 49 10.58 21.79 -5.32
N VAL A 50 10.76 20.71 -6.09
CA VAL A 50 10.71 19.34 -5.56
C VAL A 50 12.02 18.94 -4.91
N MET A 51 13.17 19.33 -5.50
CA MET A 51 14.49 18.90 -5.06
C MET A 51 15.55 20.01 -5.12
N PRO A 52 15.34 21.15 -4.43
CA PRO A 52 16.25 22.30 -4.51
C PRO A 52 17.67 21.95 -4.12
N GLU A 53 17.85 21.05 -3.18
CA GLU A 53 19.16 20.64 -2.67
C GLU A 53 20.01 19.85 -3.69
N LEU A 54 19.37 19.24 -4.68
CA LEU A 54 20.06 18.43 -5.69
C LEU A 54 20.38 19.21 -6.95
N MET A 55 19.83 20.42 -7.14
CA MET A 55 19.96 21.17 -8.40
C MET A 55 21.40 21.55 -8.77
N SER A 56 22.31 21.62 -7.78
CA SER A 56 23.74 21.88 -8.00
C SER A 56 24.58 20.62 -8.26
N LEU A 57 23.98 19.44 -8.16
CA LEU A 57 24.68 18.15 -8.31
C LEU A 57 24.59 17.65 -9.75
N LYS A 58 25.55 16.79 -10.13
CA LYS A 58 25.61 16.23 -11.51
C LYS A 58 25.40 14.72 -11.57
N ASN A 59 25.40 14.02 -10.44
CA ASN A 59 25.34 12.56 -10.37
C ASN A 59 24.24 12.13 -9.42
N VAL A 60 23.00 12.46 -9.75
CA VAL A 60 21.83 12.05 -8.97
C VAL A 60 21.41 10.66 -9.40
N LEU A 61 21.36 9.72 -8.46
CA LEU A 61 20.78 8.40 -8.63
C LEU A 61 19.29 8.47 -8.25
N VAL A 62 18.41 7.96 -9.07
CA VAL A 62 16.98 7.82 -8.78
C VAL A 62 16.71 6.38 -8.35
N LEU A 63 16.18 6.22 -7.13
CA LEU A 63 15.59 4.96 -6.67
C LEU A 63 14.09 5.14 -6.75
N ASN A 64 13.45 4.38 -7.62
CA ASN A 64 12.04 4.50 -7.95
C ASN A 64 11.29 3.32 -7.37
N ASP A 65 10.66 3.52 -6.21
CA ASP A 65 9.90 2.48 -5.53
C ASP A 65 8.50 2.36 -6.14
N GLU A 66 7.88 1.17 -6.05
CA GLU A 66 6.60 0.80 -6.69
C GLU A 66 6.58 1.15 -8.20
N ALA A 67 7.69 0.89 -8.86
CA ALA A 67 7.94 1.31 -10.25
C ALA A 67 6.94 0.75 -11.26
N HIS A 68 6.14 -0.27 -10.91
CA HIS A 68 5.07 -0.79 -11.76
C HIS A 68 3.96 0.25 -12.03
N HIS A 69 3.89 1.32 -11.24
CA HIS A 69 3.03 2.47 -11.52
C HIS A 69 3.69 3.54 -12.40
N CYS A 70 4.99 3.41 -12.70
CA CYS A 70 5.78 4.39 -13.45
C CYS A 70 6.09 3.89 -14.85
N TYR A 71 5.19 4.05 -15.80
CA TYR A 71 5.35 3.58 -17.17
C TYR A 71 4.89 4.61 -18.21
N ARG A 72 5.31 4.40 -19.46
CA ARG A 72 4.74 5.10 -20.61
C ARG A 72 3.59 4.28 -21.18
N GLU A 73 2.41 4.86 -21.13
CA GLU A 73 1.24 4.30 -21.79
C GLU A 73 1.50 4.14 -23.29
N ARG A 74 1.06 3.04 -23.86
CA ARG A 74 1.01 2.85 -25.31
C ARG A 74 -0.41 3.04 -25.82
N THR A 75 -0.55 3.44 -27.09
CA THR A 75 -1.85 3.43 -27.75
C THR A 75 -2.42 2.03 -27.66
N GLN A 76 -3.61 1.88 -27.08
CA GLN A 76 -4.25 0.59 -26.89
C GLN A 76 -4.36 -0.15 -28.23
N SER A 77 -3.94 -1.41 -28.25
CA SER A 77 -4.30 -2.32 -29.32
C SER A 77 -5.80 -2.64 -29.17
N ASP A 78 -6.51 -2.80 -30.30
CA ASP A 78 -7.97 -3.07 -30.36
C ASP A 78 -8.44 -4.31 -29.58
N GLU A 79 -7.55 -5.07 -28.96
CA GLU A 79 -7.80 -6.33 -28.27
C GLU A 79 -8.26 -6.17 -26.80
N GLU A 80 -7.97 -5.04 -26.15
CA GLU A 80 -8.38 -4.77 -24.77
C GLU A 80 -9.50 -3.72 -24.70
N LYS A 81 -10.74 -4.15 -24.89
CA LYS A 81 -11.91 -3.28 -24.66
C LYS A 81 -12.24 -3.26 -23.16
N LEU A 82 -11.63 -2.31 -22.45
CA LEU A 82 -12.02 -1.99 -21.07
C LEU A 82 -13.36 -1.25 -21.08
N ALA A 83 -14.23 -1.54 -20.10
CA ALA A 83 -15.53 -0.89 -19.97
C ALA A 83 -15.89 -0.60 -18.51
N GLY A 84 -16.68 0.44 -18.26
CA GLY A 84 -17.15 0.78 -16.93
C GLY A 84 -16.01 1.15 -15.97
N ASP A 85 -16.07 0.62 -14.75
CA ASP A 85 -15.14 0.92 -13.65
C ASP A 85 -13.68 0.58 -14.00
N GLU A 86 -13.45 -0.49 -14.78
CA GLU A 86 -12.10 -0.89 -15.21
C GLU A 86 -11.44 0.16 -16.13
N LEU A 87 -12.25 0.79 -17.01
CA LEU A 87 -11.76 1.86 -17.88
C LEU A 87 -11.42 3.12 -17.09
N GLU A 88 -12.20 3.45 -16.07
CA GLU A 88 -11.96 4.60 -15.21
C GLU A 88 -10.70 4.40 -14.37
N GLU A 89 -10.52 3.20 -13.80
CA GLU A 89 -9.32 2.82 -13.05
C GLU A 89 -8.06 2.89 -13.95
N ALA A 90 -8.12 2.32 -15.14
CA ALA A 90 -7.02 2.38 -16.10
C ALA A 90 -6.65 3.83 -16.50
N ARG A 91 -7.64 4.71 -16.67
CA ARG A 91 -7.39 6.14 -16.95
C ARG A 91 -6.68 6.84 -15.80
N LYS A 92 -7.12 6.62 -14.56
CA LYS A 92 -6.48 7.17 -13.35
C LYS A 92 -5.03 6.68 -13.24
N ASN A 93 -4.80 5.38 -13.44
CA ASN A 93 -3.47 4.79 -13.39
C ASN A 93 -2.56 5.37 -14.48
N ASN A 94 -3.04 5.52 -15.70
CA ASN A 94 -2.28 6.10 -16.80
C ASN A 94 -1.97 7.58 -16.58
N GLU A 95 -2.88 8.35 -15.99
CA GLU A 95 -2.63 9.75 -15.62
C GLU A 95 -1.55 9.86 -14.54
N ALA A 96 -1.63 9.06 -13.48
CA ALA A 96 -0.62 8.98 -12.44
C ALA A 96 0.74 8.56 -13.01
N ALA A 97 0.77 7.51 -13.83
CA ALA A 97 1.98 7.02 -14.48
C ALA A 97 2.63 8.10 -15.37
N ARG A 98 1.82 8.89 -16.07
CA ARG A 98 2.31 10.00 -16.92
C ARG A 98 2.97 11.10 -16.10
N VAL A 99 2.39 11.49 -14.97
CA VAL A 99 3.00 12.48 -14.06
C VAL A 99 4.34 11.96 -13.54
N TRP A 100 4.36 10.73 -13.11
CA TRP A 100 5.53 10.08 -12.52
C TRP A 100 6.70 9.97 -13.50
N ILE A 101 6.47 9.34 -14.66
CA ILE A 101 7.52 9.17 -15.68
C ILE A 101 8.02 10.50 -16.22
N ASN A 102 7.14 11.50 -16.39
CA ASN A 102 7.53 12.84 -16.82
C ASN A 102 8.43 13.53 -15.79
N GLY A 103 8.21 13.32 -14.49
CA GLY A 103 9.06 13.79 -13.41
C GLY A 103 10.46 13.21 -13.50
N ILE A 104 10.59 11.89 -13.63
CA ILE A 104 11.88 11.21 -13.78
C ILE A 104 12.62 11.70 -15.05
N GLU A 105 11.90 11.86 -16.14
CA GLU A 105 12.49 12.36 -17.39
C GLU A 105 12.91 13.82 -17.31
N ALA A 106 12.19 14.65 -16.55
CA ALA A 106 12.60 16.03 -16.30
C ALA A 106 13.94 16.06 -15.54
N VAL A 107 14.12 15.18 -14.54
CA VAL A 107 15.41 15.02 -13.85
C VAL A 107 16.51 14.64 -14.85
N LYS A 108 16.24 13.69 -15.72
CA LYS A 108 17.20 13.26 -16.74
C LYS A 108 17.54 14.38 -17.73
N ARG A 109 16.55 15.12 -18.22
CA ARG A 109 16.75 16.23 -19.18
C ARG A 109 17.47 17.43 -18.57
N SER A 110 17.32 17.66 -17.27
CA SER A 110 17.97 18.80 -16.57
C SER A 110 19.49 18.66 -16.46
N GLY A 111 20.05 17.49 -16.74
CA GLY A 111 21.50 17.23 -16.68
C GLY A 111 22.05 17.09 -15.25
N ILE A 112 21.21 17.12 -14.22
CA ILE A 112 21.62 16.86 -12.82
C ILE A 112 21.68 15.35 -12.53
N GLY A 113 20.99 14.52 -13.30
CA GLY A 113 21.00 13.08 -13.14
C GLY A 113 22.12 12.40 -13.89
N SER A 114 22.69 11.32 -13.34
CA SER A 114 23.61 10.41 -14.05
C SER A 114 22.91 9.64 -15.17
N GLY A 115 21.60 9.75 -15.28
CA GLY A 115 20.78 8.95 -16.18
C GLY A 115 20.50 7.53 -15.64
N THR A 116 20.93 7.21 -14.42
CA THR A 116 20.67 5.92 -13.80
C THR A 116 19.43 6.01 -12.94
N VAL A 117 18.44 5.19 -13.28
CA VAL A 117 17.22 4.96 -12.51
C VAL A 117 17.22 3.49 -12.14
N ILE A 118 17.01 3.18 -10.88
CA ILE A 118 16.83 1.83 -10.37
C ILE A 118 15.39 1.71 -9.94
N ASP A 119 14.64 0.91 -10.67
CA ASP A 119 13.25 0.61 -10.40
C ASP A 119 13.16 -0.54 -9.41
N LEU A 120 12.37 -0.37 -8.36
CA LEU A 120 12.07 -1.35 -7.34
C LEU A 120 10.57 -1.66 -7.41
N SER A 121 10.21 -2.92 -7.47
CA SER A 121 8.81 -3.33 -7.47
C SER A 121 8.70 -4.79 -7.04
N ALA A 122 7.69 -5.11 -6.24
CA ALA A 122 7.34 -6.49 -5.95
C ALA A 122 6.69 -7.19 -7.18
N THR A 123 6.17 -6.39 -8.11
CA THR A 123 5.42 -6.87 -9.28
C THR A 123 5.87 -6.14 -10.54
N PRO A 124 7.06 -6.46 -11.10
CA PRO A 124 7.67 -5.72 -12.20
C PRO A 124 6.98 -6.02 -13.56
N PHE A 125 5.66 -5.95 -13.58
CA PHE A 125 4.83 -6.26 -14.75
C PHE A 125 3.95 -5.06 -15.13
N PHE A 126 3.67 -4.92 -16.43
CA PHE A 126 2.75 -3.91 -16.92
C PHE A 126 1.32 -4.23 -16.50
N LEU A 127 0.64 -3.19 -15.99
CA LEU A 127 -0.75 -3.26 -15.58
C LEU A 127 -1.70 -3.30 -16.79
N ARG A 128 -2.88 -3.87 -16.58
CA ARG A 128 -3.96 -3.85 -17.57
C ARG A 128 -4.36 -2.41 -17.91
N GLY A 129 -4.56 -2.12 -19.17
CA GLY A 129 -4.89 -0.79 -19.66
C GLY A 129 -3.70 0.14 -19.89
N SER A 130 -2.46 -0.32 -19.63
CA SER A 130 -1.22 0.42 -19.94
C SER A 130 -0.88 0.45 -21.44
N GLY A 131 -1.62 -0.32 -22.26
CA GLY A 131 -1.32 -0.55 -23.69
C GLY A 131 -0.25 -1.60 -23.94
N TYR A 132 0.20 -2.29 -22.88
CA TYR A 132 0.99 -3.51 -22.96
C TYR A 132 0.10 -4.69 -22.62
N ALA A 133 0.44 -5.87 -23.13
CA ALA A 133 -0.23 -7.09 -22.69
C ALA A 133 0.00 -7.27 -21.18
N GLU A 134 -1.07 -7.50 -20.44
CA GLU A 134 -1.01 -7.68 -19.00
C GLU A 134 -0.09 -8.83 -18.61
N GLY A 135 0.67 -8.65 -17.53
CA GLY A 135 1.67 -9.63 -17.09
C GLY A 135 2.96 -9.62 -17.92
N THR A 136 3.13 -8.67 -18.86
CA THR A 136 4.41 -8.48 -19.53
C THR A 136 5.44 -7.94 -18.57
N LEU A 137 6.55 -8.67 -18.38
CA LEU A 137 7.65 -8.25 -17.53
C LEU A 137 8.30 -6.96 -18.06
N PHE A 138 8.69 -6.08 -17.17
CA PHE A 138 9.43 -4.87 -17.52
C PHE A 138 10.75 -5.22 -18.22
N HIS A 139 11.14 -4.37 -19.16
CA HIS A 139 12.44 -4.50 -19.81
C HIS A 139 13.57 -4.28 -18.78
N TRP A 140 14.64 -5.04 -18.92
CA TRP A 140 15.82 -4.91 -18.06
C TRP A 140 15.57 -5.28 -16.59
N THR A 141 14.65 -6.19 -16.31
CA THR A 141 14.49 -6.78 -14.99
C THR A 141 15.75 -7.59 -14.65
N VAL A 142 16.43 -7.17 -13.57
CA VAL A 142 17.70 -7.78 -13.12
C VAL A 142 17.42 -8.94 -12.18
N ASN A 143 16.35 -8.81 -11.38
CA ASN A 143 15.92 -9.82 -10.43
C ASN A 143 14.39 -9.81 -10.35
N ASP A 144 13.78 -11.00 -10.37
CA ASP A 144 12.34 -11.24 -10.37
C ASP A 144 11.98 -12.30 -9.30
N PHE A 145 12.23 -11.99 -8.05
CA PHE A 145 11.84 -12.87 -6.96
C PHE A 145 10.32 -12.76 -6.72
N SER A 146 9.59 -13.79 -7.14
CA SER A 146 8.12 -13.83 -7.11
C SER A 146 7.54 -14.23 -5.75
N LEU A 147 6.22 -14.05 -5.58
CA LEU A 147 5.51 -14.59 -4.41
C LEU A 147 5.61 -16.13 -4.35
N MET A 148 5.63 -16.81 -5.51
CA MET A 148 5.79 -18.25 -5.56
C MET A 148 7.18 -18.68 -5.05
N ASP A 149 8.24 -17.97 -5.45
CA ASP A 149 9.59 -18.22 -4.92
C ASP A 149 9.62 -18.02 -3.40
N ALA A 150 8.93 -16.99 -2.88
CA ALA A 150 8.85 -16.74 -1.46
C ALA A 150 8.11 -17.86 -0.69
N ILE A 151 7.03 -18.42 -1.28
CA ILE A 151 6.30 -19.55 -0.71
C ILE A 151 7.18 -20.80 -0.73
N GLU A 152 7.86 -21.10 -1.84
CA GLU A 152 8.76 -22.25 -1.99
C GLU A 152 9.96 -22.18 -1.03
N CYS A 153 10.49 -20.98 -0.80
CA CYS A 153 11.56 -20.75 0.17
C CYS A 153 11.08 -20.78 1.64
N GLY A 154 9.78 -20.81 1.90
CA GLY A 154 9.21 -20.82 3.26
C GLY A 154 9.38 -19.52 4.03
N ILE A 155 9.74 -18.41 3.35
CA ILE A 155 9.94 -17.09 3.98
C ILE A 155 8.65 -16.31 4.18
N VAL A 156 7.52 -16.87 3.75
CA VAL A 156 6.17 -16.33 3.96
C VAL A 156 5.28 -17.43 4.55
N LYS A 157 4.08 -17.04 5.03
CA LYS A 157 3.04 -17.99 5.44
C LYS A 157 2.60 -18.86 4.28
N LEU A 158 2.17 -20.08 4.56
CA LEU A 158 1.57 -20.95 3.55
C LEU A 158 0.09 -20.60 3.36
N PRO A 159 -0.34 -20.23 2.16
CA PRO A 159 -1.75 -19.97 1.88
C PRO A 159 -2.53 -21.28 1.82
N ARG A 160 -3.68 -21.31 2.51
CA ARG A 160 -4.67 -22.40 2.41
C ARG A 160 -5.84 -21.89 1.60
N VAL A 161 -6.14 -22.59 0.50
CA VAL A 161 -7.23 -22.24 -0.42
C VAL A 161 -8.24 -23.38 -0.53
N PRO A 162 -9.51 -23.11 -0.83
CA PRO A 162 -10.49 -24.16 -1.12
C PRO A 162 -10.06 -24.98 -2.33
N VAL A 163 -10.03 -26.31 -2.19
CA VAL A 163 -9.69 -27.24 -3.28
C VAL A 163 -10.92 -27.90 -3.91
N ALA A 164 -12.04 -27.95 -3.17
CA ALA A 164 -13.30 -28.54 -3.64
C ALA A 164 -14.51 -27.88 -2.97
N ASP A 165 -15.63 -27.85 -3.66
CA ASP A 165 -16.96 -27.57 -3.11
C ASP A 165 -17.77 -28.87 -3.10
N ASN A 166 -18.74 -28.96 -2.19
CA ASN A 166 -19.73 -30.03 -2.20
C ASN A 166 -20.85 -29.79 -3.26
N VAL A 167 -20.60 -28.92 -4.25
CA VAL A 167 -21.58 -28.57 -5.29
C VAL A 167 -21.10 -29.12 -6.62
N PRO A 168 -21.89 -29.96 -7.31
CA PRO A 168 -21.54 -30.48 -8.62
C PRO A 168 -21.52 -29.38 -9.70
N GLY A 169 -20.44 -29.32 -10.46
CA GLY A 169 -20.34 -28.55 -11.70
C GLY A 169 -19.52 -27.27 -11.62
N GLY A 170 -18.32 -27.32 -12.18
CA GLY A 170 -17.39 -26.21 -12.40
C GLY A 170 -15.95 -26.66 -12.28
N ASP A 171 -15.07 -26.09 -13.08
CA ASP A 171 -13.63 -26.40 -13.04
C ASP A 171 -12.92 -25.83 -11.81
N MET A 172 -13.59 -24.92 -11.07
CA MET A 172 -13.02 -24.27 -9.88
C MET A 172 -14.07 -24.16 -8.76
N PRO A 173 -13.70 -24.41 -7.48
CA PRO A 173 -14.57 -24.24 -6.33
C PRO A 173 -15.20 -22.83 -6.26
N LYS A 174 -16.51 -22.74 -5.95
CA LYS A 174 -17.22 -21.45 -5.85
C LYS A 174 -16.57 -20.47 -4.89
N PHE A 175 -16.12 -20.96 -3.74
CA PHE A 175 -15.44 -20.14 -2.73
C PHE A 175 -14.03 -19.73 -3.13
N ARG A 176 -13.46 -20.28 -4.19
CA ARG A 176 -12.20 -19.82 -4.78
C ARG A 176 -12.42 -18.65 -5.75
N ASN A 177 -13.58 -18.61 -6.45
CA ASN A 177 -13.96 -17.52 -7.35
C ASN A 177 -15.34 -16.95 -6.98
N LEU A 178 -15.48 -16.54 -5.73
CA LEU A 178 -16.75 -16.14 -5.14
C LEU A 178 -17.44 -14.99 -5.91
N TRP A 179 -16.66 -13.96 -6.32
CA TRP A 179 -17.20 -12.77 -6.95
C TRP A 179 -18.00 -13.08 -8.22
N GLU A 180 -17.53 -13.95 -9.07
CA GLU A 180 -18.21 -14.32 -10.31
C GLU A 180 -19.61 -14.92 -10.06
N HIS A 181 -19.79 -15.56 -8.92
CA HIS A 181 -21.07 -16.15 -8.53
C HIS A 181 -22.05 -15.17 -7.88
N ILE A 182 -21.54 -14.09 -7.26
CA ILE A 182 -22.37 -13.17 -6.48
C ILE A 182 -22.60 -11.81 -7.15
N ARG A 183 -21.73 -11.35 -8.07
CA ARG A 183 -21.70 -9.99 -8.62
C ARG A 183 -23.05 -9.49 -9.16
N THR A 184 -23.83 -10.36 -9.78
CA THR A 184 -25.15 -10.00 -10.37
C THR A 184 -26.26 -9.85 -9.33
N ARG A 185 -26.08 -10.47 -8.15
CA ARG A 185 -27.04 -10.50 -7.05
C ARG A 185 -26.67 -9.55 -5.91
N MET A 186 -25.52 -8.88 -5.99
CA MET A 186 -25.18 -7.85 -5.01
C MET A 186 -26.20 -6.72 -5.03
N PRO A 187 -26.59 -6.20 -3.86
CA PRO A 187 -27.51 -5.07 -3.76
C PRO A 187 -27.01 -3.87 -4.58
N LYS A 188 -27.88 -3.28 -5.39
CA LYS A 188 -27.57 -2.12 -6.22
C LYS A 188 -28.28 -0.89 -5.68
N LYS A 189 -27.62 0.26 -5.70
CA LYS A 189 -28.21 1.54 -5.30
C LYS A 189 -29.41 1.85 -6.22
N GLY A 190 -30.62 1.91 -5.66
CA GLY A 190 -31.84 2.23 -6.42
C GLY A 190 -31.83 3.66 -6.97
N ARG A 191 -32.56 3.89 -8.08
CA ARG A 191 -32.77 5.23 -8.63
C ARG A 191 -33.83 5.98 -7.80
N GLY A 192 -33.44 6.55 -6.64
CA GLY A 192 -34.35 7.35 -5.82
C GLY A 192 -33.75 7.71 -4.47
N LYS A 193 -34.23 8.81 -3.87
CA LYS A 193 -33.74 9.32 -2.56
C LYS A 193 -33.98 8.39 -1.35
N ALA A 194 -34.80 7.34 -1.52
CA ALA A 194 -35.17 6.39 -0.45
C ALA A 194 -34.49 5.00 -0.58
N GLY A 195 -33.64 4.77 -1.59
CA GLY A 195 -33.02 3.46 -1.83
C GLY A 195 -31.67 3.34 -1.14
N GLY A 196 -31.64 3.20 0.18
CA GLY A 196 -30.46 2.75 0.90
C GLY A 196 -30.09 1.31 0.48
N LEU A 197 -28.81 0.98 0.51
CA LEU A 197 -28.33 -0.39 0.35
C LEU A 197 -28.66 -1.15 1.63
N ASP A 198 -29.29 -2.33 1.53
CA ASP A 198 -29.63 -3.17 2.69
C ASP A 198 -28.50 -4.17 2.99
N PRO A 199 -27.76 -4.03 4.09
CA PRO A 199 -26.71 -4.96 4.48
C PRO A 199 -27.24 -6.39 4.76
N LEU A 200 -28.51 -6.55 5.09
CA LEU A 200 -29.12 -7.85 5.36
C LEU A 200 -29.49 -8.61 4.07
N ALA A 201 -29.48 -7.93 2.92
CA ALA A 201 -29.78 -8.50 1.61
C ALA A 201 -28.54 -9.02 0.87
N LEU A 202 -27.42 -9.29 1.55
CA LEU A 202 -26.25 -9.90 0.93
C LEU A 202 -26.57 -11.27 0.35
N PRO A 203 -25.99 -11.67 -0.80
CA PRO A 203 -26.16 -13.01 -1.37
C PRO A 203 -25.81 -14.13 -0.37
N ALA A 204 -26.59 -15.19 -0.35
CA ALA A 204 -26.42 -16.31 0.59
C ALA A 204 -25.02 -16.94 0.51
N GLU A 205 -24.43 -16.98 -0.67
CA GLU A 205 -23.05 -17.50 -0.85
C GLU A 205 -22.00 -16.62 -0.16
N LEU A 206 -22.18 -15.29 -0.20
CA LEU A 206 -21.29 -14.38 0.51
C LEU A 206 -21.47 -14.52 2.03
N GLN A 207 -22.71 -14.63 2.51
CA GLN A 207 -22.99 -14.88 3.92
C GLN A 207 -22.34 -16.21 4.37
N THR A 208 -22.49 -17.27 3.59
CA THR A 208 -21.89 -18.59 3.88
C THR A 208 -20.36 -18.51 3.88
N ALA A 209 -19.74 -17.78 2.93
CA ALA A 209 -18.29 -17.58 2.89
C ALA A 209 -17.78 -16.83 4.12
N LEU A 210 -18.49 -15.78 4.53
CA LEU A 210 -18.18 -15.01 5.74
C LEU A 210 -18.30 -15.86 6.99
N ASP A 211 -19.39 -16.62 7.15
CA ASP A 211 -19.64 -17.48 8.31
C ASP A 211 -18.60 -18.63 8.39
N ALA A 212 -18.28 -19.25 7.25
CA ALA A 212 -17.31 -20.34 7.20
C ALA A 212 -15.91 -19.87 7.59
N LEU A 213 -15.45 -18.77 6.98
CA LEU A 213 -14.13 -18.22 7.25
C LEU A 213 -14.03 -17.64 8.66
N TYR A 214 -15.14 -17.04 9.15
CA TYR A 214 -15.24 -16.58 10.54
C TYR A 214 -15.18 -17.75 11.54
N GLY A 215 -15.78 -18.90 11.24
CA GLY A 215 -15.66 -20.09 12.09
C GLY A 215 -14.20 -20.51 12.28
N HIS A 216 -13.40 -20.50 11.22
CA HIS A 216 -11.97 -20.73 11.28
C HIS A 216 -11.24 -19.64 12.06
N TYR A 217 -11.59 -18.37 11.82
CA TYR A 217 -11.04 -17.23 12.56
C TYR A 217 -11.29 -17.37 14.05
N ALA A 218 -12.50 -17.72 14.48
CA ALA A 218 -12.84 -17.88 15.88
C ALA A 218 -12.00 -18.98 16.57
N GLN A 219 -11.70 -20.08 15.89
CA GLN A 219 -10.80 -21.12 16.37
C GLN A 219 -9.37 -20.57 16.51
N THR A 220 -8.87 -19.87 15.48
CA THR A 220 -7.54 -19.25 15.52
C THR A 220 -7.45 -18.23 16.65
N PHE A 221 -8.47 -17.40 16.84
CA PHE A 221 -8.56 -16.44 17.91
C PHE A 221 -8.46 -17.09 19.28
N ALA A 222 -9.23 -18.17 19.51
CA ALA A 222 -9.21 -18.90 20.78
C ALA A 222 -7.83 -19.55 21.04
N LEU A 223 -7.17 -20.07 20.01
CA LEU A 223 -5.80 -20.61 20.14
C LEU A 223 -4.81 -19.50 20.51
N TRP A 224 -4.91 -18.34 19.90
CA TRP A 224 -4.02 -17.22 20.19
C TRP A 224 -4.22 -16.69 21.61
N GLU A 225 -5.46 -16.68 22.12
CA GLU A 225 -5.73 -16.35 23.52
C GLU A 225 -5.09 -17.40 24.48
N GLN A 226 -5.16 -18.70 24.14
CA GLN A 226 -4.54 -19.76 24.93
C GLN A 226 -3.01 -19.63 24.96
N GLU A 227 -2.40 -19.32 23.81
CA GLU A 227 -0.94 -19.10 23.67
C GLU A 227 -0.50 -17.72 24.19
N ARG A 228 -1.44 -16.89 24.66
CA ARG A 228 -1.19 -15.54 25.18
C ARG A 228 -0.50 -14.61 24.18
N ILE A 229 -0.82 -14.74 22.90
CA ILE A 229 -0.39 -13.80 21.89
C ILE A 229 -1.12 -12.47 22.14
N GLU A 230 -0.36 -11.41 22.36
CA GLU A 230 -0.90 -10.12 22.85
C GLU A 230 -1.84 -9.44 21.86
N THR A 231 -1.58 -9.58 20.56
CA THR A 231 -2.43 -8.99 19.51
C THR A 231 -3.39 -10.02 18.94
N PRO A 232 -4.62 -9.63 18.54
CA PRO A 232 -5.55 -10.54 17.89
C PRO A 232 -5.08 -10.90 16.48
N PRO A 233 -5.44 -12.08 15.95
CA PRO A 233 -5.33 -12.36 14.53
C PRO A 233 -6.22 -11.40 13.74
N VAL A 234 -5.84 -11.08 12.50
CA VAL A 234 -6.55 -10.12 11.66
C VAL A 234 -7.20 -10.83 10.47
N PHE A 235 -8.46 -10.47 10.23
CA PHE A 235 -9.26 -10.89 9.10
C PHE A 235 -9.40 -9.73 8.11
N ILE A 236 -9.14 -9.96 6.83
CA ILE A 236 -9.24 -8.95 5.79
C ILE A 236 -10.37 -9.29 4.81
N VAL A 237 -11.19 -8.31 4.44
CA VAL A 237 -12.13 -8.40 3.33
C VAL A 237 -11.77 -7.36 2.27
N VAL A 238 -11.47 -7.82 1.05
CA VAL A 238 -11.13 -6.94 -0.07
C VAL A 238 -12.32 -6.86 -1.02
N CYS A 239 -12.91 -5.67 -1.16
CA CYS A 239 -14.10 -5.42 -1.95
C CYS A 239 -13.79 -4.68 -3.25
N ASN A 240 -14.72 -4.71 -4.20
CA ASN A 240 -14.55 -4.08 -5.51
C ASN A 240 -14.84 -2.57 -5.53
N ASN A 241 -15.70 -2.08 -4.64
CA ASN A 241 -16.06 -0.66 -4.56
C ASN A 241 -16.60 -0.29 -3.18
N THR A 242 -16.73 1.02 -2.94
CA THR A 242 -17.20 1.62 -1.68
C THR A 242 -18.57 1.12 -1.25
N SER A 243 -19.52 0.90 -2.19
CA SER A 243 -20.85 0.41 -1.86
C SER A 243 -20.83 -1.03 -1.33
N THR A 244 -20.02 -1.90 -1.95
CA THR A 244 -19.85 -3.28 -1.50
C THR A 244 -19.13 -3.34 -0.16
N SER A 245 -18.07 -2.55 0.03
CA SER A 245 -17.33 -2.53 1.29
C SER A 245 -18.18 -2.04 2.45
N LYS A 246 -19.00 -1.01 2.23
CA LYS A 246 -19.93 -0.50 3.24
C LYS A 246 -20.97 -1.56 3.63
N LEU A 247 -21.58 -2.26 2.66
CA LEU A 247 -22.52 -3.35 2.93
C LEU A 247 -21.90 -4.46 3.77
N VAL A 248 -20.70 -4.90 3.39
CA VAL A 248 -19.98 -5.96 4.10
C VAL A 248 -19.56 -5.51 5.50
N TYR A 249 -19.07 -4.27 5.62
CA TYR A 249 -18.72 -3.68 6.91
C TYR A 249 -19.92 -3.63 7.87
N ASP A 250 -21.06 -3.12 7.40
CA ASP A 250 -22.28 -3.02 8.18
C ASP A 250 -22.81 -4.40 8.60
N TYR A 251 -22.76 -5.38 7.70
CA TYR A 251 -23.12 -6.76 8.00
C TYR A 251 -22.25 -7.38 9.09
N ILE A 252 -20.95 -7.14 9.03
CA ILE A 252 -19.96 -7.69 9.98
C ILE A 252 -20.02 -6.97 11.32
N GLY A 253 -19.87 -5.65 11.30
CA GLY A 253 -19.66 -4.83 12.50
C GLY A 253 -20.93 -4.37 13.18
N GLY A 254 -22.04 -4.31 12.44
CA GLY A 254 -23.32 -3.76 12.87
C GLY A 254 -23.54 -2.34 12.34
N PHE A 255 -24.82 -1.92 12.28
CA PHE A 255 -25.22 -0.62 11.77
C PHE A 255 -26.52 -0.13 12.38
N GLU A 256 -26.72 1.17 12.35
CA GLU A 256 -27.96 1.83 12.75
C GLU A 256 -28.80 2.13 11.51
N HIS A 257 -30.08 1.85 11.62
CA HIS A 257 -31.06 2.14 10.57
C HIS A 257 -32.15 3.06 11.12
N GLN A 258 -32.46 4.10 10.37
CA GLN A 258 -33.56 5.01 10.67
C GLN A 258 -34.87 4.44 10.14
N ASP A 259 -35.84 4.17 11.05
CA ASP A 259 -37.20 3.79 10.72
C ASP A 259 -38.15 4.86 11.25
N GLY A 260 -38.48 5.84 10.43
CA GLY A 260 -39.18 7.06 10.82
C GLY A 260 -38.35 7.88 11.84
N ASP A 261 -38.93 8.11 13.04
CA ASP A 261 -38.28 8.84 14.12
C ASP A 261 -37.44 7.93 15.06
N ARG A 262 -37.35 6.65 14.77
CA ARG A 262 -36.64 5.68 15.60
C ARG A 262 -35.36 5.21 14.94
N THR A 263 -34.29 5.18 15.71
CA THR A 263 -33.03 4.52 15.32
C THR A 263 -33.06 3.07 15.81
N ILE A 264 -32.96 2.12 14.90
CA ILE A 264 -32.90 0.69 15.19
C ILE A 264 -31.46 0.22 14.98
N LEU A 265 -30.86 -0.36 16.01
CA LEU A 265 -29.55 -0.98 15.91
C LEU A 265 -29.67 -2.42 15.41
N HIS A 266 -28.99 -2.72 14.31
CA HIS A 266 -28.75 -4.07 13.83
C HIS A 266 -27.34 -4.50 14.25
N ASN A 267 -27.26 -5.39 15.23
CA ASN A 267 -25.99 -5.95 15.66
C ASN A 267 -25.32 -6.73 14.54
N GLY A 268 -23.98 -6.56 14.42
CA GLY A 268 -23.18 -7.31 13.46
C GLY A 268 -23.32 -8.82 13.62
N ARG A 269 -23.32 -9.53 12.51
CA ARG A 269 -23.53 -11.01 12.50
C ARG A 269 -22.35 -11.76 13.10
N LEU A 270 -21.13 -11.25 12.96
CA LEU A 270 -19.90 -11.91 13.41
C LEU A 270 -19.47 -11.36 14.78
N ALA A 271 -19.71 -12.11 15.85
CA ALA A 271 -19.64 -11.63 17.23
C ALA A 271 -18.28 -11.02 17.62
N LEU A 272 -17.15 -11.64 17.22
CA LEU A 272 -15.81 -11.12 17.52
C LEU A 272 -15.46 -9.82 16.81
N PHE A 273 -16.21 -9.47 15.77
CA PHE A 273 -15.98 -8.32 14.90
C PHE A 273 -16.95 -7.16 15.14
N ARG A 274 -17.93 -7.31 16.04
CA ARG A 274 -18.93 -6.28 16.33
C ARG A 274 -18.27 -4.99 16.82
N ASN A 275 -18.80 -3.88 16.31
CA ASN A 275 -18.43 -2.53 16.77
C ASN A 275 -19.40 -1.96 17.80
N TYR A 276 -20.33 -2.78 18.32
CA TYR A 276 -21.29 -2.43 19.35
C TYR A 276 -21.21 -3.45 20.50
N ASP A 277 -21.38 -2.97 21.72
CA ASP A 277 -21.44 -3.80 22.91
C ASP A 277 -22.79 -4.51 23.06
N GLU A 278 -22.96 -5.27 24.15
CA GLU A 278 -24.21 -5.98 24.46
C GLU A 278 -25.38 -5.03 24.79
N HIS A 279 -25.07 -3.79 25.15
CA HIS A 279 -26.05 -2.74 25.46
C HIS A 279 -26.41 -1.89 24.24
N GLY A 280 -25.79 -2.14 23.09
CA GLY A 280 -26.01 -1.39 21.86
C GLY A 280 -25.21 -0.08 21.77
N ASN A 281 -24.24 0.14 22.66
CA ASN A 281 -23.35 1.28 22.54
C ASN A 281 -22.24 0.98 21.56
N ARG A 282 -21.87 1.95 20.74
CA ARG A 282 -20.71 1.84 19.85
C ARG A 282 -19.42 1.71 20.66
N LEU A 283 -18.57 0.77 20.28
CA LEU A 283 -17.27 0.61 20.91
C LEU A 283 -16.38 1.82 20.58
N ALA A 284 -15.78 2.43 21.57
CA ALA A 284 -14.85 3.53 21.37
C ALA A 284 -13.63 3.09 20.54
N ARG A 285 -13.13 1.87 20.82
CA ARG A 285 -12.06 1.24 20.01
C ARG A 285 -12.66 0.17 19.09
N PRO A 286 -12.77 0.44 17.78
CA PRO A 286 -13.45 -0.45 16.85
C PRO A 286 -12.70 -1.77 16.68
N ARG A 287 -13.45 -2.86 16.54
CA ARG A 287 -12.92 -4.19 16.18
C ARG A 287 -12.90 -4.41 14.68
N THR A 288 -13.78 -3.75 13.95
CA THR A 288 -13.84 -3.77 12.49
C THR A 288 -13.63 -2.36 11.95
N LEU A 289 -12.70 -2.23 11.00
CA LEU A 289 -12.43 -0.98 10.29
C LEU A 289 -12.93 -1.09 8.85
N LEU A 290 -13.47 -0.01 8.32
CA LEU A 290 -13.66 0.20 6.90
C LEU A 290 -12.56 1.14 6.39
N ILE A 291 -11.87 0.73 5.34
CA ILE A 291 -10.80 1.52 4.72
C ILE A 291 -11.21 1.84 3.29
N ASP A 292 -11.70 3.04 3.08
CA ASP A 292 -11.90 3.62 1.76
C ASP A 292 -11.37 5.07 1.72
N SER A 293 -11.28 5.62 0.52
CA SER A 293 -10.73 6.97 0.34
C SER A 293 -11.55 8.03 1.04
N GLU A 294 -12.87 7.90 1.03
CA GLU A 294 -13.79 8.88 1.62
C GLU A 294 -13.64 8.93 3.15
N GLN A 295 -13.55 7.78 3.80
CA GLN A 295 -13.37 7.72 5.26
C GLN A 295 -11.97 8.13 5.70
N LEU A 296 -10.96 7.83 4.90
CA LEU A 296 -9.59 8.31 5.16
C LEU A 296 -9.49 9.84 5.05
N GLU A 297 -10.35 10.46 4.26
CA GLU A 297 -10.40 11.92 4.11
C GLU A 297 -11.25 12.60 5.20
N SER A 298 -12.35 12.00 5.63
CA SER A 298 -13.27 12.59 6.60
C SER A 298 -12.87 12.35 8.07
N GLY A 299 -12.22 11.21 8.36
CA GLY A 299 -11.95 10.77 9.74
C GLY A 299 -13.18 10.24 10.50
N ASP A 300 -14.34 10.12 9.84
CA ASP A 300 -15.63 9.78 10.49
C ASP A 300 -15.72 8.34 11.01
N ALA A 301 -14.72 7.51 10.80
CA ALA A 301 -14.73 6.12 11.22
C ALA A 301 -14.49 5.94 12.74
N LEU A 302 -13.99 6.95 13.42
CA LEU A 302 -13.68 6.88 14.86
C LEU A 302 -14.85 7.38 15.71
N ASP A 303 -15.07 6.72 16.85
CA ASP A 303 -16.07 7.13 17.83
C ASP A 303 -15.62 8.39 18.58
N ALA A 304 -16.58 9.24 19.03
CA ALA A 304 -16.30 10.47 19.76
C ALA A 304 -15.49 10.24 21.05
N ASN A 305 -15.67 9.08 21.71
CA ASN A 305 -14.94 8.72 22.92
C ASN A 305 -13.57 8.07 22.67
N PHE A 306 -13.20 7.88 21.39
CA PHE A 306 -11.93 7.24 21.03
C PHE A 306 -10.72 7.93 21.64
N ARG A 307 -10.70 9.27 21.61
CA ARG A 307 -9.59 10.08 22.15
C ARG A 307 -9.39 9.88 23.65
N ASP A 308 -10.49 9.76 24.40
CA ASP A 308 -10.43 9.59 25.86
C ASP A 308 -9.94 8.20 26.25
N MET A 309 -10.37 7.17 25.52
CA MET A 309 -10.01 5.77 25.80
C MET A 309 -8.63 5.36 25.26
N ALA A 310 -8.15 6.03 24.24
CA ALA A 310 -6.85 5.77 23.62
C ALA A 310 -5.80 6.83 24.02
N GLY A 311 -5.98 7.50 25.15
CA GLY A 311 -5.14 8.63 25.56
C GLY A 311 -3.65 8.31 25.63
N ASP A 312 -3.29 7.16 26.22
CA ASP A 312 -1.89 6.74 26.36
C ASP A 312 -1.23 6.43 25.01
N GLU A 313 -1.95 5.77 24.11
CA GLU A 313 -1.47 5.45 22.77
C GLU A 313 -1.36 6.72 21.89
N ILE A 314 -2.31 7.66 22.06
CA ILE A 314 -2.24 8.96 21.37
C ILE A 314 -1.03 9.78 21.88
N GLU A 315 -0.75 9.78 23.18
CA GLU A 315 0.44 10.44 23.72
C GLU A 315 1.74 9.77 23.24
N ARG A 316 1.74 8.45 23.07
CA ARG A 316 2.86 7.74 22.46
C ARG A 316 3.04 8.17 21.00
N PHE A 317 1.98 8.20 20.21
CA PHE A 317 2.00 8.66 18.83
C PHE A 317 2.48 10.11 18.72
N ARG A 318 2.01 10.99 19.62
CA ARG A 318 2.46 12.39 19.69
C ARG A 318 3.96 12.52 19.95
N ARG A 319 4.52 11.69 20.86
CA ARG A 319 5.98 11.67 21.10
C ARG A 319 6.76 11.25 19.87
N GLU A 320 6.30 10.23 19.18
CA GLU A 320 6.95 9.75 17.94
C GLU A 320 6.95 10.81 16.84
N LEU A 321 5.86 11.57 16.68
CA LEU A 321 5.81 12.68 15.73
C LEU A 321 6.86 13.75 16.09
N ARG A 322 7.02 14.08 17.39
CA ARG A 322 8.05 15.01 17.85
C ARG A 322 9.47 14.50 17.58
N GLU A 323 9.71 13.22 17.84
CA GLU A 323 11.00 12.58 17.58
C GLU A 323 11.37 12.56 16.09
N ARG A 324 10.37 12.46 15.21
CA ARG A 324 10.51 12.57 13.75
C ARG A 324 10.72 14.02 13.28
N GLY A 325 10.55 15.00 14.16
CA GLY A 325 10.69 16.42 13.83
C GLY A 325 9.41 17.08 13.32
N ASP A 326 8.28 16.38 13.31
CA ASP A 326 7.00 16.92 12.87
C ASP A 326 6.22 17.54 14.04
N MET A 327 6.70 18.68 14.51
CA MET A 327 6.13 19.38 15.65
C MET A 327 4.71 19.87 15.38
N ALA A 328 4.42 20.31 14.14
CA ALA A 328 3.11 20.84 13.79
C ALA A 328 2.02 19.75 13.82
N ALA A 329 2.31 18.56 13.30
CA ALA A 329 1.42 17.42 13.38
C ALA A 329 1.26 16.93 14.83
N ALA A 330 2.33 16.93 15.63
CA ALA A 330 2.28 16.54 17.04
C ALA A 330 1.39 17.43 17.90
N GLU A 331 1.30 18.72 17.57
CA GLU A 331 0.44 19.68 18.29
C GLU A 331 -1.03 19.60 17.86
N ASN A 332 -1.31 19.28 16.61
CA ASN A 332 -2.65 19.31 16.01
C ASN A 332 -3.02 17.95 15.38
N ILE A 333 -3.02 16.88 16.17
CA ILE A 333 -3.45 15.55 15.71
C ILE A 333 -4.94 15.55 15.37
N THR A 334 -5.28 15.37 14.11
CA THR A 334 -6.66 15.28 13.61
C THR A 334 -7.23 13.85 13.77
N ASP A 335 -8.55 13.69 13.63
CA ASP A 335 -9.17 12.34 13.61
C ASP A 335 -8.74 11.55 12.38
N GLN A 336 -8.44 12.22 11.27
CA GLN A 336 -7.85 11.64 10.09
C GLN A 336 -6.45 11.05 10.36
N ASP A 337 -5.60 11.77 11.10
CA ASP A 337 -4.27 11.28 11.49
C ASP A 337 -4.40 10.08 12.43
N LEU A 338 -5.34 10.11 13.35
CA LEU A 338 -5.63 9.00 14.25
C LEU A 338 -6.14 7.77 13.48
N LEU A 339 -7.05 7.94 12.54
CA LEU A 339 -7.55 6.83 11.71
C LEU A 339 -6.41 6.19 10.89
N ARG A 340 -5.54 7.01 10.31
CA ARG A 340 -4.35 6.52 9.59
C ARG A 340 -3.40 5.77 10.53
N GLU A 341 -3.18 6.28 11.74
CA GLU A 341 -2.32 5.60 12.72
C GLU A 341 -2.96 4.30 13.20
N VAL A 342 -4.26 4.25 13.47
CA VAL A 342 -4.99 3.01 13.77
C VAL A 342 -4.76 1.99 12.67
N MET A 343 -4.94 2.39 11.41
CA MET A 343 -4.75 1.54 10.24
C MET A 343 -3.31 1.01 10.15
N ASN A 344 -2.31 1.88 10.30
CA ASN A 344 -0.89 1.53 10.18
C ASN A 344 -0.36 0.70 11.34
N THR A 345 -1.10 0.63 12.44
CA THR A 345 -0.69 -0.06 13.66
C THR A 345 -1.57 -1.27 13.99
N VAL A 346 -2.41 -1.71 13.06
CA VAL A 346 -3.16 -2.97 13.18
C VAL A 346 -2.18 -4.12 13.44
N GLY A 347 -2.46 -4.93 14.46
CA GLY A 347 -1.62 -6.05 14.86
C GLY A 347 -0.32 -5.69 15.59
N LYS A 348 -0.17 -4.42 16.05
CA LYS A 348 1.01 -3.99 16.82
C LYS A 348 0.63 -3.74 18.28
N VAL A 349 1.34 -4.41 19.20
CA VAL A 349 1.14 -4.33 20.65
C VAL A 349 1.26 -2.90 21.17
N GLY A 350 0.35 -2.47 22.03
CA GLY A 350 0.33 -1.15 22.66
C GLY A 350 0.16 0.01 21.69
N ARG A 351 -0.44 -0.24 20.53
CA ARG A 351 -0.71 0.77 19.51
C ARG A 351 -2.20 0.99 19.30
N LEU A 352 -2.55 2.10 18.63
CA LEU A 352 -3.94 2.47 18.39
C LEU A 352 -4.74 1.39 17.63
N GLY A 353 -4.10 0.67 16.71
CA GLY A 353 -4.72 -0.39 15.91
C GLY A 353 -4.75 -1.78 16.57
N GLU A 354 -4.20 -1.93 17.78
CA GLU A 354 -4.13 -3.24 18.46
C GLU A 354 -5.47 -3.99 18.56
N PRO A 355 -6.60 -3.35 18.92
CA PRO A 355 -7.88 -4.06 19.11
C PRO A 355 -8.55 -4.48 17.79
N VAL A 356 -8.05 -4.04 16.65
CA VAL A 356 -8.65 -4.32 15.34
C VAL A 356 -8.49 -5.79 14.99
N ARG A 357 -9.62 -6.41 14.64
CA ARG A 357 -9.73 -7.84 14.30
C ARG A 357 -10.15 -8.07 12.86
N CYS A 358 -10.85 -7.10 12.27
CA CYS A 358 -11.33 -7.18 10.90
C CYS A 358 -11.08 -5.86 10.17
N VAL A 359 -10.60 -5.95 8.93
CA VAL A 359 -10.39 -4.81 8.04
C VAL A 359 -11.15 -5.06 6.74
N VAL A 360 -12.08 -4.19 6.41
CA VAL A 360 -12.80 -4.18 5.13
C VAL A 360 -12.25 -3.06 4.27
N SER A 361 -11.76 -3.38 3.07
CA SER A 361 -11.10 -2.42 2.19
C SER A 361 -11.62 -2.47 0.76
N VAL A 362 -11.66 -1.33 0.08
CA VAL A 362 -12.04 -1.24 -1.35
C VAL A 362 -10.82 -1.44 -2.24
N ALA A 363 -9.77 -0.69 -1.97
CA ALA A 363 -8.51 -0.83 -2.68
C ALA A 363 -7.67 -1.92 -2.01
N MET A 364 -6.64 -2.35 -2.70
CA MET A 364 -5.53 -3.01 -2.00
C MET A 364 -5.14 -2.08 -0.86
N LEU A 365 -5.20 -2.61 0.37
CA LEU A 365 -4.75 -1.91 1.57
C LEU A 365 -3.55 -1.06 1.21
N THR A 366 -3.61 0.22 1.52
CA THR A 366 -2.68 1.25 1.04
C THR A 366 -1.24 0.77 1.01
N GLU A 367 -0.51 1.17 -0.01
CA GLU A 367 0.94 0.91 -0.10
C GLU A 367 1.60 1.24 1.23
N GLY A 368 2.49 0.37 1.69
CA GLY A 368 3.11 0.52 3.01
C GLY A 368 2.36 -0.08 4.19
N TRP A 369 1.10 -0.56 4.02
CA TRP A 369 0.41 -1.26 5.10
C TRP A 369 1.13 -2.58 5.44
N ASP A 370 1.55 -2.70 6.70
CA ASP A 370 2.37 -3.78 7.21
C ASP A 370 1.76 -4.40 8.47
N CYS A 371 1.03 -5.50 8.26
CA CYS A 371 0.42 -6.27 9.33
C CYS A 371 0.79 -7.75 9.16
N ASN A 372 1.57 -8.28 10.09
CA ASN A 372 2.00 -9.68 10.07
C ASN A 372 1.05 -10.63 10.82
N THR A 373 0.06 -10.09 11.53
CA THR A 373 -0.96 -10.86 12.26
C THR A 373 -2.14 -11.27 11.40
N VAL A 374 -2.13 -10.98 10.09
CA VAL A 374 -3.18 -11.42 9.16
C VAL A 374 -3.16 -12.94 9.04
N THR A 375 -4.32 -13.55 9.27
CA THR A 375 -4.52 -14.99 9.20
C THR A 375 -5.61 -15.40 8.22
N HIS A 376 -6.52 -14.50 7.89
CA HIS A 376 -7.67 -14.77 7.02
C HIS A 376 -7.87 -13.64 6.02
N ILE A 377 -8.16 -13.99 4.78
CA ILE A 377 -8.47 -13.03 3.73
C ILE A 377 -9.64 -13.52 2.87
N LEU A 378 -10.62 -12.63 2.62
CA LEU A 378 -11.76 -12.87 1.76
C LEU A 378 -11.78 -11.87 0.60
N GLY A 379 -11.79 -12.37 -0.62
CA GLY A 379 -11.97 -11.58 -1.83
C GLY A 379 -13.44 -11.44 -2.20
N VAL A 380 -13.94 -10.20 -2.27
CA VAL A 380 -15.31 -9.84 -2.70
C VAL A 380 -15.18 -8.83 -3.85
N ARG A 381 -14.37 -9.18 -4.85
CA ARG A 381 -14.11 -8.38 -6.05
C ARG A 381 -13.72 -9.26 -7.23
N ALA A 382 -13.77 -8.67 -8.43
CA ALA A 382 -13.17 -9.30 -9.60
C ALA A 382 -11.63 -9.35 -9.45
N PHE A 383 -11.06 -10.51 -9.72
CA PHE A 383 -9.63 -10.73 -9.82
C PHE A 383 -9.35 -11.09 -11.28
N GLY A 384 -9.13 -10.08 -12.11
CA GLY A 384 -8.92 -10.26 -13.55
C GLY A 384 -7.56 -10.88 -13.88
N THR A 385 -6.61 -10.89 -12.94
CA THR A 385 -5.23 -11.34 -13.18
C THR A 385 -4.61 -12.05 -12.00
N GLN A 386 -3.68 -12.93 -12.30
CA GLN A 386 -2.86 -13.61 -11.28
C GLN A 386 -2.07 -12.60 -10.46
N LEU A 387 -1.54 -11.55 -11.09
CA LEU A 387 -0.79 -10.48 -10.44
C LEU A 387 -1.60 -9.80 -9.32
N LEU A 388 -2.85 -9.45 -9.61
CA LEU A 388 -3.74 -8.86 -8.61
C LEU A 388 -4.02 -9.83 -7.45
N CYS A 389 -4.19 -11.13 -7.74
CA CYS A 389 -4.29 -12.16 -6.71
C CYS A 389 -3.05 -12.18 -5.83
N GLU A 390 -1.85 -12.15 -6.43
CA GLU A 390 -0.57 -12.18 -5.71
C GLU A 390 -0.36 -10.96 -4.83
N GLN A 391 -0.70 -9.77 -5.31
CA GLN A 391 -0.61 -8.54 -4.53
C GLN A 391 -1.50 -8.56 -3.29
N VAL A 392 -2.74 -9.06 -3.44
CA VAL A 392 -3.70 -9.15 -2.34
C VAL A 392 -3.32 -10.26 -1.37
N VAL A 393 -3.02 -11.46 -1.86
CA VAL A 393 -2.65 -12.61 -1.04
C VAL A 393 -1.33 -12.36 -0.32
N GLY A 394 -0.33 -11.81 -1.00
CA GLY A 394 0.99 -11.53 -0.43
C GLY A 394 0.95 -10.69 0.84
N ARG A 395 -0.02 -9.77 0.98
CA ARG A 395 -0.20 -8.99 2.21
C ARG A 395 -0.61 -9.85 3.40
N ALA A 396 -1.36 -10.93 3.17
CA ALA A 396 -1.76 -11.86 4.22
C ALA A 396 -0.66 -12.86 4.60
N LEU A 397 0.35 -13.04 3.73
CA LEU A 397 1.37 -14.06 3.90
C LEU A 397 2.61 -13.60 4.68
N ARG A 398 2.64 -12.39 5.21
CA ARG A 398 3.74 -11.93 6.05
C ARG A 398 3.82 -12.74 7.33
N ARG A 399 4.99 -13.29 7.60
CA ARG A 399 5.23 -14.10 8.83
C ARG A 399 5.24 -13.23 10.07
N GLN A 400 4.86 -13.83 11.20
CA GLN A 400 4.97 -13.19 12.51
C GLN A 400 6.40 -13.29 13.06
N SER A 401 7.05 -14.45 12.88
CA SER A 401 8.41 -14.69 13.32
C SER A 401 9.28 -15.29 12.22
N TYR A 402 10.54 -14.90 12.25
CA TYR A 402 11.64 -15.48 11.47
C TYR A 402 12.64 -16.19 12.38
N ASP A 403 12.27 -16.49 13.62
CA ASP A 403 13.08 -17.30 14.51
C ASP A 403 13.16 -18.72 13.99
N LEU A 404 14.34 -19.31 14.11
CA LEU A 404 14.56 -20.70 13.73
C LEU A 404 14.26 -21.61 14.93
N ASN A 405 13.55 -22.70 14.68
CA ASN A 405 13.33 -23.77 15.64
C ASN A 405 14.58 -24.62 15.84
N ASP A 406 14.51 -25.63 16.69
CA ASP A 406 15.64 -26.53 17.03
C ASP A 406 16.21 -27.27 15.80
N ASP A 407 15.41 -27.45 14.76
CA ASP A 407 15.82 -28.11 13.50
C ASP A 407 16.47 -27.09 12.52
N GLY A 408 16.56 -25.81 12.87
CA GLY A 408 17.08 -24.74 12.02
C GLY A 408 16.13 -24.31 10.92
N LEU A 409 14.83 -24.57 11.08
CA LEU A 409 13.76 -24.22 10.15
C LEU A 409 12.82 -23.19 10.79
N PHE A 410 12.08 -22.47 9.96
CA PHE A 410 10.97 -21.63 10.43
C PHE A 410 9.78 -22.52 10.80
N ASP A 411 9.11 -22.18 11.89
CA ASP A 411 7.82 -22.79 12.21
C ASP A 411 6.79 -22.49 11.13
N VAL A 412 5.91 -23.44 10.84
CA VAL A 412 4.94 -23.27 9.76
C VAL A 412 3.82 -22.36 10.21
N GLU A 413 3.62 -21.26 9.46
CA GLU A 413 2.50 -20.37 9.63
C GLU A 413 1.55 -20.43 8.42
N TYR A 414 0.25 -20.27 8.65
CA TYR A 414 -0.77 -20.35 7.60
C TYR A 414 -1.59 -19.07 7.48
N ALA A 415 -2.13 -18.85 6.27
CA ALA A 415 -3.18 -17.87 6.03
C ALA A 415 -4.29 -18.50 5.19
N ASP A 416 -5.55 -18.35 5.64
CA ASP A 416 -6.72 -18.84 4.93
C ASP A 416 -7.18 -17.83 3.87
N VAL A 417 -7.26 -18.25 2.62
CA VAL A 417 -7.58 -17.43 1.47
C VAL A 417 -8.85 -17.92 0.81
N LEU A 418 -9.92 -17.11 0.85
CA LEU A 418 -11.20 -17.37 0.21
C LEU A 418 -11.54 -16.28 -0.81
N GLY A 419 -12.31 -16.64 -1.84
CA GLY A 419 -12.82 -15.68 -2.84
C GLY A 419 -11.78 -15.11 -3.78
N ILE A 420 -10.55 -15.62 -3.73
CA ILE A 420 -9.44 -15.18 -4.57
C ILE A 420 -8.98 -16.37 -5.40
N PRO A 421 -9.09 -16.31 -6.74
CA PRO A 421 -8.72 -17.41 -7.64
C PRO A 421 -7.19 -17.49 -7.83
N PHE A 422 -6.45 -17.52 -6.73
CA PHE A 422 -5.01 -17.63 -6.74
C PHE A 422 -4.57 -18.99 -7.27
N ASP A 423 -3.72 -19.01 -8.29
CA ASP A 423 -3.19 -20.24 -8.87
C ASP A 423 -1.76 -20.50 -8.38
N PHE A 424 -1.55 -21.66 -7.77
CA PHE A 424 -0.22 -22.11 -7.33
C PHE A 424 0.55 -22.84 -8.42
N THR A 425 -0.11 -23.21 -9.51
CA THR A 425 0.56 -23.75 -10.67
C THR A 425 1.00 -22.60 -11.55
N ALA A 426 2.24 -22.15 -11.40
CA ALA A 426 2.85 -21.21 -12.34
C ALA A 426 2.81 -21.83 -13.73
N GLN A 427 1.74 -21.60 -14.47
CA GLN A 427 1.75 -21.88 -15.90
C GLN A 427 2.62 -20.79 -16.54
N PRO A 428 3.74 -21.17 -17.18
CA PRO A 428 4.47 -20.21 -17.98
C PRO A 428 3.46 -19.62 -18.97
N VAL A 429 3.24 -18.32 -18.90
CA VAL A 429 2.48 -17.61 -19.95
C VAL A 429 3.31 -17.76 -21.23
N VAL A 430 2.99 -18.78 -22.01
CA VAL A 430 3.53 -18.93 -23.34
C VAL A 430 2.91 -17.80 -24.14
N ALA A 431 3.65 -16.69 -24.22
CA ALA A 431 3.26 -15.61 -25.09
C ALA A 431 3.03 -16.18 -26.50
N PRO A 432 1.91 -15.88 -27.16
CA PRO A 432 1.67 -16.35 -28.51
C PRO A 432 2.88 -15.96 -29.37
N PRO A 433 3.34 -16.83 -30.28
CA PRO A 433 4.54 -16.59 -31.05
C PRO A 433 4.37 -15.28 -31.84
N LYS A 434 4.93 -14.20 -31.32
CA LYS A 434 5.04 -12.94 -32.04
C LYS A 434 6.03 -13.14 -33.16
N LYS A 435 5.74 -12.61 -34.36
CA LYS A 435 6.72 -12.53 -35.43
C LYS A 435 8.03 -12.01 -34.83
N PRO A 436 9.16 -12.70 -35.03
CA PRO A 436 10.39 -12.31 -34.38
C PRO A 436 10.71 -10.86 -34.74
N ASN A 437 10.70 -10.00 -33.73
CA ASN A 437 11.23 -8.66 -33.88
C ASN A 437 12.69 -8.78 -34.27
N ARG A 438 13.12 -7.91 -35.17
CA ARG A 438 14.52 -7.87 -35.62
C ARG A 438 15.40 -7.88 -34.36
N ALA A 439 16.15 -8.95 -34.15
CA ALA A 439 17.00 -9.08 -32.98
C ALA A 439 18.01 -7.94 -32.98
N ILE A 440 17.94 -7.10 -31.97
CA ILE A 440 18.94 -6.06 -31.70
C ILE A 440 19.99 -6.71 -30.81
N HIS A 441 21.19 -6.89 -31.32
CA HIS A 441 22.29 -7.39 -30.52
C HIS A 441 22.72 -6.31 -29.54
N VAL A 442 22.48 -6.54 -28.26
CA VAL A 442 22.96 -5.67 -27.16
C VAL A 442 24.13 -6.39 -26.51
N GLN A 443 25.29 -5.80 -26.57
CA GLN A 443 26.50 -6.35 -25.93
C GLN A 443 27.32 -5.25 -25.27
N ALA A 444 28.09 -5.64 -24.25
CA ALA A 444 29.02 -4.73 -23.61
C ALA A 444 30.06 -4.22 -24.62
N VAL A 445 30.31 -2.93 -24.67
CA VAL A 445 31.31 -2.29 -25.51
C VAL A 445 32.67 -2.37 -24.81
N ARG A 446 33.29 -3.55 -24.87
CA ARG A 446 34.60 -3.78 -24.23
C ARG A 446 35.73 -3.39 -25.21
N PRO A 447 36.84 -2.86 -24.68
CA PRO A 447 37.10 -2.43 -23.29
C PRO A 447 36.65 -0.99 -23.00
N HIS A 448 36.10 -0.28 -24.00
CA HIS A 448 35.89 1.19 -23.92
C HIS A 448 34.91 1.65 -22.88
N ARG A 449 33.97 0.79 -22.47
CA ARG A 449 32.93 1.12 -21.47
C ARG A 449 32.97 0.22 -20.22
N ASP A 450 34.07 -0.48 -19.97
CA ASP A 450 34.21 -1.34 -18.80
C ASP A 450 34.07 -0.55 -17.48
N HIS A 451 34.41 0.73 -17.48
CA HIS A 451 34.21 1.61 -16.34
C HIS A 451 32.74 1.91 -15.99
N LEU A 452 31.81 1.56 -16.87
CA LEU A 452 30.35 1.66 -16.66
C LEU A 452 29.74 0.33 -16.25
N GLU A 453 30.56 -0.73 -16.09
CA GLU A 453 30.07 -2.04 -15.66
C GLU A 453 29.50 -1.94 -14.25
N ILE A 454 28.20 -2.29 -14.11
CA ILE A 454 27.54 -2.42 -12.83
C ILE A 454 27.57 -3.89 -12.45
N ALA A 455 28.38 -4.23 -11.47
CA ALA A 455 28.48 -5.60 -10.96
C ALA A 455 27.59 -5.76 -9.73
N PHE A 456 26.71 -6.73 -9.78
CA PHE A 456 25.88 -7.13 -8.66
C PHE A 456 26.41 -8.42 -8.07
N PRO A 457 26.64 -8.51 -6.74
CA PRO A 457 26.99 -9.76 -6.12
C PRO A 457 25.80 -10.72 -6.25
N ARG A 458 26.04 -11.94 -6.69
CA ARG A 458 25.05 -13.01 -6.60
C ARG A 458 24.90 -13.39 -5.14
N VAL A 459 23.90 -12.81 -4.48
CA VAL A 459 23.66 -13.05 -3.07
C VAL A 459 22.90 -14.34 -2.92
N VAL A 460 23.51 -15.33 -2.27
CA VAL A 460 22.90 -16.63 -1.92
C VAL A 460 22.21 -16.54 -0.56
N GLY A 461 22.53 -15.52 0.22
CA GLY A 461 21.93 -15.24 1.52
C GLY A 461 22.58 -14.02 2.19
N TYR A 462 21.86 -13.37 3.08
CA TYR A 462 22.37 -12.28 3.90
C TYR A 462 22.57 -12.78 5.31
N ARG A 463 23.77 -12.57 5.85
CA ARG A 463 24.03 -12.69 7.27
C ARG A 463 24.44 -11.34 7.80
N VAL A 464 23.63 -10.78 8.67
CA VAL A 464 23.98 -9.55 9.37
C VAL A 464 24.92 -9.93 10.50
N GLU A 465 26.19 -9.70 10.29
CA GLU A 465 27.17 -9.75 11.39
C GLU A 465 27.36 -8.34 11.93
N LEU A 466 26.87 -8.11 13.13
CA LEU A 466 27.22 -6.90 13.85
C LEU A 466 28.72 -6.95 14.14
N PRO A 467 29.48 -5.94 13.75
CA PRO A 467 30.92 -5.93 14.04
C PRO A 467 31.12 -6.04 15.55
N PRO A 468 32.04 -6.91 16.03
CA PRO A 468 32.27 -7.09 17.46
C PRO A 468 32.98 -5.89 18.09
N THR A 469 33.29 -4.88 17.29
CA THR A 469 33.99 -3.68 17.73
C THR A 469 33.02 -2.72 18.42
N ARG A 470 33.22 -2.61 19.74
CA ARG A 470 32.61 -1.52 20.50
C ARG A 470 33.23 -0.18 20.05
N LEU A 471 32.36 0.82 19.89
CA LEU A 471 32.82 2.17 19.68
C LEU A 471 33.78 2.53 20.84
N SER A 472 35.03 2.76 20.55
CA SER A 472 36.00 3.22 21.54
C SER A 472 36.54 4.57 21.10
N ALA A 473 36.42 5.56 21.95
CA ALA A 473 37.06 6.85 21.77
C ALA A 473 38.30 6.93 22.66
N ARG A 474 39.42 7.32 22.08
CA ARG A 474 40.63 7.69 22.85
C ARG A 474 40.78 9.19 22.75
N PHE A 475 40.60 9.83 23.88
CA PHE A 475 40.84 11.28 23.99
C PHE A 475 42.31 11.53 24.28
N ASN A 476 42.89 12.47 23.53
CA ASN A 476 44.25 12.96 23.71
C ASN A 476 44.24 14.50 23.76
N ALA A 477 45.39 15.13 23.81
CA ALA A 477 45.47 16.59 23.84
C ALA A 477 44.80 17.29 22.63
N ASP A 478 44.79 16.62 21.46
CA ASP A 478 44.19 17.15 20.24
C ASP A 478 42.66 16.99 20.24
N SER A 479 42.09 16.25 21.20
CA SER A 479 40.66 16.08 21.38
C SER A 479 40.04 17.20 22.24
N THR A 480 40.85 18.13 22.73
CA THR A 480 40.39 19.27 23.52
C THR A 480 39.98 20.39 22.58
N LEU A 481 38.72 20.79 22.67
CA LEU A 481 38.17 21.93 21.95
C LEU A 481 38.00 23.08 22.95
N GLU A 482 38.77 24.14 22.78
CA GLU A 482 38.57 25.38 23.51
C GLU A 482 37.69 26.32 22.70
N LEU A 483 36.49 26.60 23.21
CA LEU A 483 35.52 27.52 22.60
C LEU A 483 35.62 28.87 23.30
N ASN A 484 35.90 29.92 22.53
CA ASN A 484 35.84 31.30 23.02
C ASN A 484 34.46 31.88 22.64
N LEU A 485 33.61 32.03 23.65
CA LEU A 485 32.22 32.52 23.49
C LEU A 485 32.12 33.91 22.86
N PHE A 486 33.19 34.69 22.82
CA PHE A 486 33.24 36.03 22.23
C PHE A 486 33.74 36.05 20.79
N LEU A 487 34.49 35.02 20.36
CA LEU A 487 35.16 34.97 19.06
C LEU A 487 34.51 33.94 18.11
N ASP A 488 33.96 32.87 18.66
CA ASP A 488 33.44 31.72 17.88
C ASP A 488 31.94 31.79 17.61
N GLY A 489 31.29 32.91 18.00
CA GLY A 489 29.88 33.17 17.72
C GLY A 489 28.92 32.59 18.76
N PRO A 490 27.60 32.74 18.58
CA PRO A 490 26.61 32.26 19.52
C PRO A 490 26.63 30.73 19.55
N ALA A 491 26.83 30.17 20.76
CA ALA A 491 26.88 28.72 21.00
C ALA A 491 25.47 28.11 20.89
N THR A 492 25.00 27.92 19.67
CA THR A 492 23.89 27.01 19.37
C THR A 492 24.48 25.71 18.85
N THR A 493 24.58 24.71 19.69
CA THR A 493 24.89 23.35 19.27
C THR A 493 23.60 22.68 18.86
N GLU A 494 23.34 22.53 17.54
CA GLU A 494 22.44 21.53 17.05
C GLU A 494 23.13 20.17 17.10
N ASN A 495 22.82 19.36 18.10
CA ASN A 495 23.18 17.96 18.11
C ASN A 495 22.17 17.23 17.16
N ARG A 496 22.54 17.05 15.90
CA ARG A 496 21.92 16.04 15.05
C ARG A 496 22.58 14.70 15.38
N GLY A 497 22.02 14.00 16.34
CA GLY A 497 22.41 12.63 16.63
C GLY A 497 22.12 11.74 15.43
N LEU A 498 23.18 11.19 14.85
CA LEU A 498 23.11 10.00 14.03
C LEU A 498 22.97 8.81 14.98
N ILE A 499 21.81 8.17 14.99
CA ILE A 499 21.62 6.80 15.47
C ILE A 499 21.52 5.91 14.25
#